data_cf88f1a8cac8a0425e6ea011e0ff264c
#
_entry.id   cf88f1a8cac8a0425e6ea011e0ff264c
#
_cell.length_a   1.000
_cell.length_b   1.000
_cell.length_c   1.000
_cell.angle_alpha   90.00
_cell.angle_beta   90.00
_cell.angle_gamma   90.00
#
_symmetry.space_group_name_H-M   'P 1'
#
loop_
_entity.id
_entity.type
_entity.pdbx_description
1 polymer ?
#
loop_
_entity_poly.entity_id
_entity_poly.type
_entity_poly.pdbx_seq_one_letter_code
_entity_poly.pdbx_strand_id
1 'polypeptide(L)'
;MSKPAYIVHIDGSDKEQRFREHPVLDFLFDHQEAFDHGDMKSGPYTRFHTDDFVFTKSDGTVFPPGEASWQGWLSGYAPFTEHLHEPRYCNVYERDDGSWEMMGIAHIYGNFPVPGGDKTKTDFSGRQWGVVVPGAMVFRCVKDPSGPKGFKVKSMTVYGDGTPVVAEMIKRGMIKPEDLAK
;
A
#
# COMPACT_ATOMS: atom_id res chain seq x y z
N MET A 1 -19.79 -18.81 -14.83
CA MET A 1 -18.48 -19.47 -14.62
C MET A 1 -17.55 -18.42 -14.03
N SER A 2 -16.86 -18.73 -12.93
CA SER A 2 -15.86 -17.81 -12.37
C SER A 2 -14.73 -17.58 -13.37
N LYS A 3 -14.36 -16.32 -13.62
CA LYS A 3 -13.21 -15.99 -14.45
C LYS A 3 -11.92 -16.47 -13.76
N PRO A 4 -10.90 -16.92 -14.50
CA PRO A 4 -9.65 -17.37 -13.89
C PRO A 4 -8.95 -16.23 -13.18
N ALA A 5 -8.32 -16.53 -12.04
CA ALA A 5 -7.43 -15.61 -11.37
C ALA A 5 -6.02 -15.68 -11.98
N TYR A 6 -5.36 -14.52 -12.10
CA TYR A 6 -3.95 -14.44 -12.42
C TYR A 6 -3.15 -14.34 -11.12
N ILE A 7 -2.22 -15.25 -10.90
CA ILE A 7 -1.47 -15.38 -9.65
C ILE A 7 0.02 -15.12 -9.92
N VAL A 8 0.62 -14.27 -9.09
CA VAL A 8 2.03 -13.91 -9.17
C VAL A 8 2.70 -14.13 -7.82
N HIS A 9 3.78 -14.89 -7.84
CA HIS A 9 4.78 -14.93 -6.76
C HIS A 9 5.96 -14.06 -7.18
N ILE A 10 6.44 -13.23 -6.27
CA ILE A 10 7.53 -12.28 -6.51
C ILE A 10 8.69 -12.68 -5.61
N ASP A 11 9.80 -13.01 -6.23
CA ASP A 11 11.00 -13.46 -5.56
C ASP A 11 12.21 -12.63 -6.03
N GLY A 12 12.35 -11.45 -5.42
CA GLY A 12 13.49 -10.58 -5.66
C GLY A 12 13.35 -9.64 -6.86
N SER A 13 14.28 -9.70 -7.79
CA SER A 13 14.51 -8.68 -8.82
C SER A 13 13.52 -8.68 -9.99
N ASP A 14 12.65 -9.66 -10.09
CA ASP A 14 11.71 -9.79 -11.20
C ASP A 14 10.35 -9.08 -10.97
N LYS A 15 10.22 -8.33 -9.87
CA LYS A 15 8.99 -7.62 -9.46
C LYS A 15 8.37 -6.84 -10.63
N GLU A 16 9.13 -5.95 -11.24
CA GLU A 16 8.62 -5.10 -12.31
C GLU A 16 8.15 -5.93 -13.50
N GLN A 17 8.96 -6.88 -13.96
CA GLN A 17 8.59 -7.73 -15.09
C GLN A 17 7.27 -8.45 -14.82
N ARG A 18 7.11 -9.06 -13.65
CA ARG A 18 5.92 -9.83 -13.28
C ARG A 18 4.65 -8.97 -13.23
N PHE A 19 4.77 -7.76 -12.68
CA PHE A 19 3.61 -6.85 -12.63
C PHE A 19 3.20 -6.38 -14.02
N ARG A 20 4.16 -6.13 -14.91
CA ARG A 20 3.90 -5.65 -16.27
C ARG A 20 3.22 -6.66 -17.19
N GLU A 21 3.17 -7.94 -16.81
CA GLU A 21 2.52 -9.01 -17.58
C GLU A 21 0.98 -8.93 -17.55
N HIS A 22 0.38 -8.22 -16.59
CA HIS A 22 -1.07 -8.12 -16.44
C HIS A 22 -1.52 -6.65 -16.34
N PRO A 23 -2.51 -6.18 -17.15
CA PRO A 23 -2.83 -4.75 -17.25
C PRO A 23 -3.16 -4.07 -15.91
N VAL A 24 -3.90 -4.73 -15.03
CA VAL A 24 -4.26 -4.17 -13.71
C VAL A 24 -3.06 -4.17 -12.78
N LEU A 25 -2.21 -5.19 -12.81
CA LEU A 25 -0.99 -5.22 -12.01
C LEU A 25 0.02 -4.18 -12.50
N ASP A 26 0.12 -3.97 -13.82
CA ASP A 26 0.94 -2.92 -14.42
C ASP A 26 0.49 -1.51 -13.97
N PHE A 27 -0.82 -1.26 -13.89
CA PHE A 27 -1.37 -0.05 -13.29
C PHE A 27 -1.03 0.06 -11.80
N LEU A 28 -1.23 -1.02 -11.02
CA LEU A 28 -0.95 -1.03 -9.58
C LEU A 28 0.54 -0.92 -9.27
N PHE A 29 1.41 -1.38 -10.16
CA PHE A 29 2.85 -1.14 -10.05
C PHE A 29 3.16 0.37 -10.13
N ASP A 30 2.65 1.08 -11.15
CA ASP A 30 2.85 2.52 -11.28
C ASP A 30 2.22 3.30 -10.11
N HIS A 31 1.05 2.84 -9.62
CA HIS A 31 0.42 3.39 -8.43
C HIS A 31 1.32 3.26 -7.18
N GLN A 32 1.89 2.07 -6.94
CA GLN A 32 2.80 1.83 -5.83
C GLN A 32 4.07 2.68 -5.94
N GLU A 33 4.72 2.69 -7.10
CA GLU A 33 5.94 3.48 -7.33
C GLU A 33 5.69 4.98 -7.11
N ALA A 34 4.57 5.51 -7.60
CA ALA A 34 4.19 6.91 -7.38
C ALA A 34 3.92 7.22 -5.90
N PHE A 35 3.41 6.25 -5.13
CA PHE A 35 3.18 6.41 -3.71
C PHE A 35 4.49 6.36 -2.91
N ASP A 36 5.35 5.39 -3.18
CA ASP A 36 6.63 5.19 -2.49
C ASP A 36 7.60 6.35 -2.75
N HIS A 37 7.63 6.91 -3.96
CA HIS A 37 8.46 8.07 -4.31
C HIS A 37 7.84 9.42 -3.94
N GLY A 38 6.62 9.45 -3.44
CA GLY A 38 5.94 10.67 -3.00
C GLY A 38 5.24 11.47 -4.09
N ASP A 39 5.31 11.06 -5.37
CA ASP A 39 4.69 11.76 -6.51
C ASP A 39 3.17 11.82 -6.37
N MET A 40 2.56 10.81 -5.77
CA MET A 40 1.13 10.77 -5.53
C MET A 40 0.67 11.80 -4.49
N LYS A 41 1.56 12.20 -3.57
CA LYS A 41 1.25 13.19 -2.52
C LYS A 41 1.30 14.62 -3.05
N SER A 42 1.96 14.88 -4.17
CA SER A 42 2.13 16.21 -4.77
C SER A 42 1.03 16.59 -5.76
N GLY A 43 0.18 15.66 -6.16
CA GLY A 43 -0.91 15.84 -7.12
C GLY A 43 -2.29 15.52 -6.55
N PRO A 44 -3.36 15.70 -7.33
CA PRO A 44 -4.70 15.31 -6.91
C PRO A 44 -4.78 13.79 -6.76
N TYR A 45 -5.35 13.31 -5.65
CA TYR A 45 -5.53 11.88 -5.41
C TYR A 45 -6.35 11.21 -6.53
N THR A 46 -7.23 11.96 -7.18
CA THR A 46 -8.08 11.50 -8.27
C THR A 46 -7.32 11.12 -9.55
N ARG A 47 -6.00 11.38 -9.60
CA ARG A 47 -5.16 10.86 -10.68
C ARG A 47 -5.16 9.32 -10.70
N PHE A 48 -5.08 8.68 -9.54
CA PHE A 48 -5.02 7.22 -9.39
C PHE A 48 -6.27 6.61 -8.79
N HIS A 49 -7.14 7.40 -8.16
CA HIS A 49 -8.32 6.95 -7.45
C HIS A 49 -9.59 7.56 -8.05
N THR A 50 -10.72 6.88 -7.88
CA THR A 50 -12.02 7.48 -8.22
C THR A 50 -12.37 8.60 -7.22
N ASP A 51 -13.22 9.53 -7.63
CA ASP A 51 -13.66 10.64 -6.77
C ASP A 51 -14.32 10.15 -5.46
N ASP A 52 -14.94 8.98 -5.51
CA ASP A 52 -15.59 8.28 -4.40
C ASP A 52 -14.75 7.12 -3.83
N PHE A 53 -13.43 7.19 -3.94
CA PHE A 53 -12.51 6.23 -3.37
C PHE A 53 -12.80 5.94 -1.90
N VAL A 54 -12.79 4.66 -1.48
CA VAL A 54 -13.03 4.24 -0.10
C VAL A 54 -11.81 3.50 0.45
N PHE A 55 -11.35 3.95 1.62
CA PHE A 55 -10.29 3.30 2.38
C PHE A 55 -10.83 2.62 3.64
N THR A 56 -10.40 1.38 3.90
CA THR A 56 -10.70 0.62 5.12
C THR A 56 -9.40 0.23 5.80
N LYS A 57 -9.26 0.60 7.08
CA LYS A 57 -8.11 0.21 7.92
C LYS A 57 -8.19 -1.23 8.38
N SER A 58 -7.06 -1.73 8.90
CA SER A 58 -6.94 -3.09 9.46
C SER A 58 -7.83 -3.37 10.66
N ASP A 59 -8.27 -2.34 11.38
CA ASP A 59 -9.23 -2.45 12.50
C ASP A 59 -10.69 -2.45 12.04
N GLY A 60 -10.95 -2.40 10.73
CA GLY A 60 -12.29 -2.35 10.14
C GLY A 60 -12.87 -0.94 10.02
N THR A 61 -12.17 0.10 10.45
CA THR A 61 -12.63 1.50 10.28
C THR A 61 -12.73 1.84 8.81
N VAL A 62 -13.91 2.21 8.36
CA VAL A 62 -14.19 2.68 7.00
C VAL A 62 -14.22 4.21 6.99
N PHE A 63 -13.37 4.84 6.20
CA PHE A 63 -13.38 6.28 6.03
C PHE A 63 -14.48 6.74 5.07
N PRO A 64 -15.03 7.96 5.25
CA PRO A 64 -15.93 8.55 4.25
C PRO A 64 -15.27 8.56 2.87
N PRO A 65 -16.09 8.39 1.79
CA PRO A 65 -15.56 8.36 0.43
C PRO A 65 -14.80 9.64 0.04
N GLY A 66 -13.87 9.50 -0.90
CA GLY A 66 -13.14 10.61 -1.50
C GLY A 66 -11.93 11.07 -0.67
N GLU A 67 -11.78 12.39 -0.51
CA GLU A 67 -10.63 13.00 0.16
C GLU A 67 -10.40 12.47 1.58
N ALA A 68 -11.48 12.22 2.34
CA ALA A 68 -11.36 11.68 3.69
C ALA A 68 -10.71 10.28 3.72
N SER A 69 -11.06 9.43 2.76
CA SER A 69 -10.42 8.12 2.58
C SER A 69 -8.96 8.26 2.17
N TRP A 70 -8.64 9.19 1.28
CA TRP A 70 -7.27 9.48 0.88
C TRP A 70 -6.42 9.93 2.08
N GLN A 71 -6.92 10.88 2.88
CA GLN A 71 -6.23 11.36 4.08
C GLN A 71 -6.11 10.26 5.15
N GLY A 72 -7.13 9.43 5.28
CA GLY A 72 -7.11 8.25 6.14
C GLY A 72 -5.98 7.29 5.78
N TRP A 73 -5.77 7.02 4.48
CA TRP A 73 -4.66 6.19 4.02
C TRP A 73 -3.32 6.86 4.30
N LEU A 74 -3.15 8.14 3.92
CA LEU A 74 -1.90 8.88 4.17
C LEU A 74 -1.51 8.89 5.65
N SER A 75 -2.49 8.95 6.57
CA SER A 75 -2.23 9.00 8.00
C SER A 75 -1.45 7.79 8.53
N GLY A 76 -1.59 6.63 7.89
CA GLY A 76 -0.84 5.42 8.23
C GLY A 76 0.66 5.53 7.94
N TYR A 77 1.05 6.44 7.05
CA TYR A 77 2.45 6.65 6.65
C TYR A 77 3.06 7.92 7.26
N ALA A 78 2.27 8.70 8.00
CA ALA A 78 2.74 9.93 8.66
C ALA A 78 3.96 9.75 9.59
N PRO A 79 4.14 8.59 10.27
CA PRO A 79 5.32 8.37 11.10
C PRO A 79 6.63 8.25 10.32
N PHE A 80 6.59 7.99 9.01
CA PHE A 80 7.78 7.69 8.22
C PHE A 80 8.30 8.90 7.46
N THR A 81 9.63 9.03 7.38
CA THR A 81 10.29 9.95 6.44
C THR A 81 10.33 9.39 5.03
N GLU A 82 10.38 8.08 4.94
CA GLU A 82 10.38 7.31 3.69
C GLU A 82 9.82 5.91 3.96
N HIS A 83 9.24 5.32 2.95
CA HIS A 83 8.72 3.97 2.99
C HIS A 83 8.89 3.29 1.64
N LEU A 84 8.77 1.96 1.65
CA LEU A 84 8.85 1.12 0.46
C LEU A 84 7.87 -0.04 0.61
N HIS A 85 7.07 -0.27 -0.41
CA HIS A 85 6.28 -1.50 -0.54
C HIS A 85 7.04 -2.51 -1.37
N GLU A 86 7.21 -3.69 -0.82
CA GLU A 86 7.84 -4.81 -1.50
C GLU A 86 6.84 -5.96 -1.60
N PRO A 87 6.11 -6.06 -2.72
CA PRO A 87 5.15 -7.15 -2.93
C PRO A 87 5.84 -8.51 -2.94
N ARG A 88 5.16 -9.51 -2.38
CA ARG A 88 5.61 -10.91 -2.29
C ARG A 88 4.70 -11.85 -3.06
N TYR A 89 3.43 -11.54 -3.06
CA TYR A 89 2.39 -12.35 -3.67
C TYR A 89 1.24 -11.46 -4.10
N CYS A 90 0.67 -11.73 -5.27
CA CYS A 90 -0.57 -11.11 -5.72
C CYS A 90 -1.46 -12.15 -6.41
N ASN A 91 -2.76 -12.04 -6.23
CA ASN A 91 -3.74 -12.58 -7.12
C ASN A 91 -4.64 -11.46 -7.65
N VAL A 92 -5.07 -11.57 -8.89
CA VAL A 92 -5.99 -10.62 -9.49
C VAL A 92 -7.03 -11.37 -10.33
N TYR A 93 -8.28 -10.95 -10.25
CA TYR A 93 -9.38 -11.51 -11.03
C TYR A 93 -10.39 -10.44 -11.42
N GLU A 94 -11.04 -10.66 -12.55
CA GLU A 94 -12.12 -9.81 -13.01
C GLU A 94 -13.45 -10.26 -12.37
N ARG A 95 -14.16 -9.30 -11.78
CA ARG A 95 -15.47 -9.49 -11.17
C ARG A 95 -16.59 -9.49 -12.24
N ASP A 96 -17.78 -9.94 -11.87
CA ASP A 96 -18.92 -9.99 -12.77
C ASP A 96 -19.38 -8.59 -13.24
N ASP A 97 -19.13 -7.55 -12.45
CA ASP A 97 -19.42 -6.15 -12.77
C ASP A 97 -18.37 -5.48 -13.67
N GLY A 98 -17.38 -6.24 -14.14
CA GLY A 98 -16.29 -5.74 -14.98
C GLY A 98 -15.19 -4.98 -14.22
N SER A 99 -15.31 -4.81 -12.90
CA SER A 99 -14.22 -4.33 -12.06
C SER A 99 -13.20 -5.46 -11.80
N TRP A 100 -12.04 -5.07 -11.32
CA TRP A 100 -10.96 -6.00 -10.97
C TRP A 100 -10.72 -5.97 -9.47
N GLU A 101 -10.48 -7.12 -8.88
CA GLU A 101 -10.03 -7.22 -7.50
C GLU A 101 -8.64 -7.83 -7.47
N MET A 102 -7.73 -7.17 -6.77
CA MET A 102 -6.40 -7.67 -6.49
C MET A 102 -6.23 -7.82 -4.99
N MET A 103 -5.81 -8.99 -4.55
CA MET A 103 -5.33 -9.23 -3.20
C MET A 103 -3.83 -9.50 -3.25
N GLY A 104 -3.07 -8.76 -2.44
CA GLY A 104 -1.61 -8.90 -2.39
C GLY A 104 -1.08 -8.95 -0.96
N ILE A 105 0.07 -9.61 -0.82
CA ILE A 105 0.89 -9.59 0.40
C ILE A 105 2.16 -8.82 0.08
N ALA A 106 2.53 -7.88 0.95
CA ALA A 106 3.73 -7.08 0.82
C ALA A 106 4.47 -6.94 2.15
N HIS A 107 5.77 -6.72 2.09
CA HIS A 107 6.52 -6.14 3.18
C HIS A 107 6.54 -4.62 3.00
N ILE A 108 6.15 -3.91 4.03
CA ILE A 108 6.17 -2.44 4.07
C ILE A 108 7.33 -2.04 4.96
N TYR A 109 8.35 -1.44 4.38
CA TYR A 109 9.53 -0.94 5.07
C TYR A 109 9.35 0.53 5.38
N GLY A 110 9.92 1.00 6.51
CA GLY A 110 9.87 2.40 6.89
C GLY A 110 11.09 2.87 7.66
N ASN A 111 11.43 4.15 7.46
CA ASN A 111 12.40 4.89 8.27
C ASN A 111 11.69 6.04 9.01
N PHE A 112 12.15 6.34 10.21
CA PHE A 112 11.59 7.37 11.08
C PHE A 112 12.44 8.64 11.09
N PRO A 113 11.84 9.83 11.37
CA PRO A 113 12.59 11.09 11.47
C PRO A 113 13.53 11.15 12.69
N VAL A 114 13.21 10.39 13.74
CA VAL A 114 14.03 10.36 14.95
C VAL A 114 15.08 9.26 14.81
N PRO A 115 16.40 9.59 14.93
CA PRO A 115 17.45 8.59 14.95
C PRO A 115 17.28 7.63 16.14
N GLY A 116 17.66 6.40 15.96
CA GLY A 116 17.61 5.39 17.02
C GLY A 116 17.32 4.01 16.45
N GLY A 117 17.82 2.99 17.16
CA GLY A 117 17.71 1.62 16.71
C GLY A 117 18.61 1.29 15.51
N ASP A 118 18.98 0.02 15.42
CA ASP A 118 19.74 -0.48 14.28
C ASP A 118 18.81 -0.65 13.09
N LYS A 119 19.27 -0.21 11.93
CA LYS A 119 18.60 -0.54 10.66
C LYS A 119 18.95 -1.98 10.30
N THR A 120 18.14 -2.91 10.80
CA THR A 120 18.41 -4.36 10.68
C THR A 120 17.51 -5.07 9.68
N LYS A 121 16.53 -4.36 9.10
CA LYS A 121 15.58 -4.92 8.13
C LYS A 121 16.07 -4.61 6.73
N THR A 122 16.21 -5.63 5.90
CA THR A 122 16.79 -5.51 4.56
C THR A 122 15.74 -5.88 3.51
N ASP A 123 15.53 -5.00 2.53
CA ASP A 123 14.71 -5.26 1.36
C ASP A 123 15.44 -6.09 0.30
N PHE A 124 14.80 -6.43 -0.79
CA PHE A 124 15.39 -7.21 -1.89
C PHE A 124 16.59 -6.52 -2.56
N SER A 125 16.67 -5.18 -2.49
CA SER A 125 17.81 -4.44 -3.05
C SER A 125 19.05 -4.44 -2.15
N GLY A 126 18.92 -4.94 -0.91
CA GLY A 126 19.95 -4.89 0.11
C GLY A 126 19.94 -3.60 0.94
N ARG A 127 18.98 -2.70 0.72
CA ARG A 127 18.83 -1.48 1.51
C ARG A 127 18.31 -1.80 2.89
N GLN A 128 18.86 -1.12 3.91
CA GLN A 128 18.50 -1.30 5.30
C GLN A 128 17.44 -0.29 5.77
N TRP A 129 16.52 -0.77 6.60
CA TRP A 129 15.34 -0.04 7.09
C TRP A 129 15.20 -0.13 8.61
N GLY A 130 14.53 0.87 9.20
CA GLY A 130 14.28 0.93 10.63
C GLY A 130 13.20 -0.04 11.10
N VAL A 131 12.20 -0.32 10.26
CA VAL A 131 11.10 -1.25 10.56
C VAL A 131 10.64 -1.94 9.29
N VAL A 132 10.06 -3.14 9.44
CA VAL A 132 9.28 -3.82 8.42
C VAL A 132 7.96 -4.30 9.02
N VAL A 133 6.89 -4.12 8.26
CA VAL A 133 5.55 -4.61 8.59
C VAL A 133 5.06 -5.50 7.44
N PRO A 134 4.84 -6.79 7.66
CA PRO A 134 4.11 -7.60 6.69
C PRO A 134 2.63 -7.20 6.71
N GLY A 135 2.04 -7.08 5.52
CA GLY A 135 0.64 -6.73 5.40
C GLY A 135 0.01 -7.35 4.16
N ALA A 136 -1.31 -7.46 4.18
CA ALA A 136 -2.09 -7.80 3.00
C ALA A 136 -2.96 -6.61 2.61
N MET A 137 -3.19 -6.45 1.32
CA MET A 137 -4.00 -5.37 0.76
C MET A 137 -4.98 -5.93 -0.26
N VAL A 138 -6.21 -5.44 -0.22
CA VAL A 138 -7.21 -5.73 -1.24
C VAL A 138 -7.52 -4.42 -1.96
N PHE A 139 -7.31 -4.41 -3.28
CA PHE A 139 -7.65 -3.29 -4.15
C PHE A 139 -8.83 -3.67 -5.04
N ARG A 140 -9.78 -2.78 -5.18
CA ARG A 140 -10.76 -2.83 -6.26
C ARG A 140 -10.43 -1.78 -7.29
N CYS A 141 -10.13 -2.21 -8.51
CA CYS A 141 -9.82 -1.34 -9.63
C CYS A 141 -10.98 -1.32 -10.62
N VAL A 142 -11.25 -0.16 -11.18
CA VAL A 142 -12.26 0.05 -12.22
C VAL A 142 -11.61 0.60 -13.48
N LYS A 143 -12.19 0.29 -14.65
CA LYS A 143 -11.80 0.94 -15.90
C LYS A 143 -12.21 2.41 -15.86
N ASP A 144 -11.26 3.29 -16.08
CA ASP A 144 -11.45 4.74 -16.15
C ASP A 144 -10.43 5.33 -17.12
N PRO A 145 -10.86 5.82 -18.30
CA PRO A 145 -9.95 6.38 -19.30
C PRO A 145 -9.16 7.61 -18.83
N SER A 146 -9.61 8.29 -17.77
CA SER A 146 -8.89 9.43 -17.20
C SER A 146 -7.76 9.03 -16.25
N GLY A 147 -7.72 7.75 -15.82
CA GLY A 147 -6.66 7.21 -14.97
C GLY A 147 -5.47 6.70 -15.76
N PRO A 148 -4.30 6.55 -15.10
CA PRO A 148 -3.14 5.93 -15.72
C PRO A 148 -3.47 4.54 -16.26
N LYS A 149 -3.00 4.22 -17.47
CA LYS A 149 -3.25 2.92 -18.14
C LYS A 149 -4.74 2.54 -18.24
N GLY A 150 -5.66 3.51 -18.09
CA GLY A 150 -7.10 3.28 -18.21
C GLY A 150 -7.77 2.69 -16.97
N PHE A 151 -7.13 2.81 -15.79
CA PHE A 151 -7.66 2.31 -14.53
C PHE A 151 -7.61 3.36 -13.42
N LYS A 152 -8.48 3.16 -12.41
CA LYS A 152 -8.43 3.83 -11.10
C LYS A 152 -8.76 2.86 -9.98
N VAL A 153 -8.23 3.12 -8.80
CA VAL A 153 -8.59 2.42 -7.56
C VAL A 153 -9.91 2.98 -7.05
N LYS A 154 -10.90 2.11 -6.89
CA LYS A 154 -12.22 2.42 -6.33
C LYS A 154 -12.26 2.24 -4.82
N SER A 155 -11.59 1.21 -4.31
CA SER A 155 -11.46 0.97 -2.87
C SER A 155 -10.19 0.21 -2.55
N MET A 156 -9.73 0.41 -1.31
CA MET A 156 -8.61 -0.29 -0.74
C MET A 156 -8.92 -0.68 0.70
N THR A 157 -8.60 -1.94 1.04
CA THR A 157 -8.62 -2.43 2.42
C THR A 157 -7.23 -2.95 2.78
N VAL A 158 -6.74 -2.55 3.95
CA VAL A 158 -5.44 -2.99 4.46
C VAL A 158 -5.64 -3.93 5.63
N TYR A 159 -4.88 -5.01 5.65
CA TYR A 159 -4.76 -5.96 6.75
C TYR A 159 -3.30 -5.99 7.19
N GLY A 160 -3.01 -5.51 8.39
CA GLY A 160 -1.65 -5.45 8.88
C GLY A 160 -1.59 -5.22 10.37
N ASP A 161 -0.50 -5.66 10.98
CA ASP A 161 -0.22 -5.41 12.39
C ASP A 161 0.73 -4.21 12.52
N GLY A 162 0.21 -3.08 13.02
CA GLY A 162 0.99 -1.87 13.27
C GLY A 162 1.91 -1.93 14.50
N THR A 163 1.83 -3.00 15.31
CA THR A 163 2.61 -3.14 16.55
C THR A 163 4.11 -2.91 16.37
N PRO A 164 4.79 -3.41 15.32
CA PRO A 164 6.21 -3.15 15.12
C PRO A 164 6.55 -1.67 14.92
N VAL A 165 5.66 -0.92 14.25
CA VAL A 165 5.82 0.54 14.05
C VAL A 165 5.68 1.25 15.38
N VAL A 166 4.62 0.95 16.13
CA VAL A 166 4.36 1.54 17.46
C VAL A 166 5.52 1.26 18.43
N ALA A 167 6.02 0.03 18.46
CA ALA A 167 7.15 -0.34 19.30
C ALA A 167 8.42 0.47 18.99
N GLU A 168 8.73 0.66 17.69
CA GLU A 168 9.87 1.48 17.29
C GLU A 168 9.64 2.97 17.58
N MET A 169 8.42 3.48 17.45
CA MET A 169 8.09 4.86 17.82
C MET A 169 8.30 5.12 19.32
N ILE A 170 7.87 4.19 20.19
CA ILE A 170 8.10 4.28 21.65
C ILE A 170 9.60 4.24 21.96
N LYS A 171 10.33 3.28 21.39
CA LYS A 171 11.77 3.12 21.59
C LYS A 171 12.57 4.37 21.19
N ARG A 172 12.10 5.11 20.19
CA ARG A 172 12.70 6.36 19.70
C ARG A 172 12.18 7.59 20.43
N GLY A 173 11.26 7.45 21.39
CA GLY A 173 10.66 8.57 22.13
C GLY A 173 9.72 9.44 21.28
N MET A 174 9.22 8.95 20.16
CA MET A 174 8.26 9.66 19.31
C MET A 174 6.86 9.70 19.91
N ILE A 175 6.50 8.67 20.65
CA ILE A 175 5.26 8.56 21.43
C ILE A 175 5.56 7.93 22.79
N LYS A 176 4.68 8.10 23.74
CA LYS A 176 4.75 7.44 25.04
C LYS A 176 3.72 6.32 25.13
N PRO A 177 3.97 5.27 25.93
CA PRO A 177 2.98 4.17 26.11
C PRO A 177 1.60 4.68 26.55
N GLU A 178 1.55 5.75 27.36
CA GLU A 178 0.31 6.34 27.85
C GLU A 178 -0.55 6.98 26.74
N ASP A 179 0.04 7.34 25.61
CA ASP A 179 -0.68 7.92 24.48
C ASP A 179 -1.51 6.89 23.71
N LEU A 180 -1.20 5.59 23.87
CA LEU A 180 -1.93 4.49 23.26
C LEU A 180 -3.24 4.11 23.98
N ALA A 181 -3.42 4.63 25.18
CA ALA A 181 -4.59 4.34 26.02
C ALA A 181 -5.72 5.37 25.88
N LYS A 182 -5.58 6.34 25.00
CA LYS A 182 -6.55 7.42 24.71
C LYS A 182 -7.32 7.10 23.43
#